data_4452b2a932f6024f94e916ced261e9ef
#
_entry.id   4452b2a932f6024f94e916ced261e9ef
#
_cell.length_a   1.000
_cell.length_b   1.000
_cell.length_c   1.000
_cell.angle_alpha   90.00
_cell.angle_beta   90.00
_cell.angle_gamma   90.00
#
_symmetry.space_group_name_H-M   'P 1'
#
loop_
_entity.id
_entity.type
_entity.pdbx_description
1 polymer ?
#
loop_
_entity_poly.entity_id
_entity_poly.type
_entity_poly.pdbx_seq_one_letter_code
_entity_poly.pdbx_strand_id
1 'polypeptide(L)'
;MKKIYLVIAAIIIAASCTKNESEQPIILTFEGSYWNALIDGVQYGGELLYGDMNAMTGTQYSWYDSENTGLASELCADANGAHIYWNGGEAISNYIDKNVEACDYTKQLAIPTDGGHNGSKNFCVHNGSINDYSPTTGYIYFKDTQPRIIGHLWVTNTSYYLGTVNQIATASDWTKIVATGYDGNDTVVGTSEFYLTKDGKSINEWTKWELSALGACVKVAFDIQSSMHNEYGMVAPAYFAYDDVAVVPAK
;
A
#
# COMPACT_ATOMS: atom_id res chain seq x y z
N MET A 1 -71.80 22.19 -41.73
CA MET A 1 -70.91 22.43 -40.58
C MET A 1 -69.97 21.23 -40.47
N LYS A 2 -68.71 21.41 -40.95
CA LYS A 2 -67.70 20.36 -40.88
C LYS A 2 -66.92 20.51 -39.57
N LYS A 3 -66.93 19.48 -38.72
CA LYS A 3 -66.16 19.44 -37.49
C LYS A 3 -64.74 18.95 -37.81
N ILE A 4 -63.76 19.82 -37.58
CA ILE A 4 -62.31 19.52 -37.70
C ILE A 4 -61.90 18.94 -36.35
N TYR A 5 -61.43 17.69 -36.34
CA TYR A 5 -60.78 17.06 -35.16
C TYR A 5 -59.29 17.33 -35.22
N LEU A 6 -58.80 18.10 -34.26
CA LEU A 6 -57.37 18.37 -34.06
C LEU A 6 -56.79 17.20 -33.28
N VAL A 7 -55.93 16.40 -33.92
CA VAL A 7 -55.18 15.35 -33.23
C VAL A 7 -53.87 15.96 -32.77
N ILE A 8 -53.73 16.13 -31.44
CA ILE A 8 -52.47 16.55 -30.82
C ILE A 8 -51.65 15.27 -30.58
N ALA A 9 -50.59 15.08 -31.38
CA ALA A 9 -49.59 14.05 -31.13
C ALA A 9 -48.63 14.53 -30.04
N ALA A 10 -48.72 13.92 -28.87
CA ALA A 10 -47.77 14.12 -27.76
C ALA A 10 -46.47 13.32 -28.07
N ILE A 11 -45.40 14.02 -28.41
CA ILE A 11 -44.08 13.45 -28.53
C ILE A 11 -43.54 13.26 -27.10
N ILE A 12 -43.51 12.04 -26.62
CA ILE A 12 -42.82 11.69 -25.39
C ILE A 12 -41.35 11.58 -25.74
N ILE A 13 -40.58 12.60 -25.38
CA ILE A 13 -39.12 12.53 -25.39
C ILE A 13 -38.70 11.72 -24.16
N ALA A 14 -38.42 10.43 -24.36
CA ALA A 14 -37.78 9.62 -23.34
C ALA A 14 -36.34 10.13 -23.22
N ALA A 15 -36.10 11.01 -22.26
CA ALA A 15 -34.76 11.33 -21.81
C ALA A 15 -34.18 10.05 -21.16
N SER A 16 -33.41 9.29 -21.93
CA SER A 16 -32.57 8.23 -21.41
C SER A 16 -31.49 8.90 -20.55
N CYS A 17 -31.75 9.04 -19.26
CA CYS A 17 -30.70 9.23 -18.27
C CYS A 17 -29.88 7.94 -18.25
N THR A 18 -28.82 7.87 -19.00
CA THR A 18 -27.72 6.93 -18.69
C THR A 18 -27.15 7.42 -17.37
N LYS A 19 -27.60 6.82 -16.26
CA LYS A 19 -26.85 6.83 -15.02
C LYS A 19 -25.51 6.16 -15.37
N ASN A 20 -24.45 6.95 -15.41
CA ASN A 20 -23.12 6.43 -15.22
C ASN A 20 -23.10 5.85 -13.79
N GLU A 21 -23.45 4.60 -13.64
CA GLU A 21 -23.17 3.88 -12.41
C GLU A 21 -21.64 3.84 -12.34
N SER A 22 -21.06 4.67 -11.46
CA SER A 22 -19.66 4.51 -11.07
C SER A 22 -19.57 3.14 -10.46
N GLU A 23 -18.83 2.24 -11.10
CA GLU A 23 -18.59 0.91 -10.54
C GLU A 23 -18.06 1.08 -9.13
N GLN A 24 -18.65 0.33 -8.18
CA GLN A 24 -18.20 0.38 -6.79
C GLN A 24 -16.79 -0.21 -6.74
N PRO A 25 -15.88 0.40 -5.98
CA PRO A 25 -14.54 -0.13 -5.84
C PRO A 25 -14.57 -1.50 -5.17
N ILE A 26 -13.69 -2.38 -5.61
CA ILE A 26 -13.39 -3.64 -4.96
C ILE A 26 -12.34 -3.36 -3.89
N ILE A 27 -12.54 -3.89 -2.67
CA ILE A 27 -11.65 -3.66 -1.53
C ILE A 27 -10.81 -4.91 -1.28
N LEU A 28 -9.49 -4.77 -1.31
CA LEU A 28 -8.55 -5.79 -0.86
C LEU A 28 -8.32 -5.63 0.65
N THR A 29 -8.74 -6.62 1.42
CA THR A 29 -8.72 -6.62 2.90
C THR A 29 -7.68 -7.56 3.50
N PHE A 30 -6.93 -8.31 2.69
CA PHE A 30 -5.94 -9.32 3.10
C PHE A 30 -6.49 -10.44 3.99
N GLU A 31 -7.82 -10.70 3.94
CA GLU A 31 -8.48 -11.68 4.80
C GLU A 31 -8.68 -13.04 4.10
N GLY A 32 -8.72 -14.10 4.91
CA GLY A 32 -9.00 -15.47 4.46
C GLY A 32 -7.79 -16.38 4.48
N SER A 33 -8.02 -17.66 4.12
CA SER A 33 -7.03 -18.73 4.28
C SER A 33 -5.77 -18.53 3.43
N TYR A 34 -5.91 -17.99 2.24
CA TYR A 34 -4.78 -17.66 1.36
C TYR A 34 -3.83 -16.65 2.04
N TRP A 35 -4.37 -15.57 2.54
CA TRP A 35 -3.62 -14.51 3.20
C TRP A 35 -3.00 -14.97 4.51
N ASN A 36 -3.73 -15.78 5.31
CA ASN A 36 -3.21 -16.35 6.54
C ASN A 36 -2.00 -17.27 6.30
N ALA A 37 -1.94 -17.96 5.16
CA ALA A 37 -0.82 -18.82 4.79
C ALA A 37 0.45 -18.03 4.40
N LEU A 38 0.33 -16.73 4.14
CA LEU A 38 1.44 -15.83 3.84
C LEU A 38 2.02 -15.15 5.08
N ILE A 39 1.41 -15.34 6.25
CA ILE A 39 1.92 -14.82 7.51
C ILE A 39 2.97 -15.79 8.03
N ASP A 40 4.21 -15.35 8.03
CA ASP A 40 5.32 -16.04 8.66
C ASP A 40 5.55 -15.47 10.06
N GLY A 41 6.50 -15.94 10.80
CA GLY A 41 6.70 -15.55 12.19
C GLY A 41 6.40 -14.07 12.51
N VAL A 42 6.00 -13.80 13.74
CA VAL A 42 5.61 -12.46 14.21
C VAL A 42 6.78 -11.49 14.37
N GLN A 43 8.01 -11.99 14.31
CA GLN A 43 9.23 -11.21 14.43
C GLN A 43 10.07 -11.41 13.16
N TYR A 44 10.72 -10.38 12.66
CA TYR A 44 11.63 -10.37 11.50
C TYR A 44 11.04 -10.82 10.16
N GLY A 45 9.81 -11.26 10.10
CA GLY A 45 9.25 -11.86 8.90
C GLY A 45 9.65 -13.32 8.67
N GLY A 46 10.29 -13.99 9.64
CA GLY A 46 10.56 -15.42 9.63
C GLY A 46 11.23 -15.98 8.37
N GLU A 47 10.96 -17.25 8.04
CA GLU A 47 11.59 -17.95 6.91
C GLU A 47 10.98 -17.57 5.55
N LEU A 48 9.77 -17.04 5.49
CA LEU A 48 9.13 -16.63 4.24
C LEU A 48 9.73 -15.36 3.66
N LEU A 49 10.18 -14.42 4.50
CA LEU A 49 10.76 -13.15 4.07
C LEU A 49 12.28 -13.17 3.97
N TYR A 50 12.92 -14.11 4.66
CA TYR A 50 14.37 -14.22 4.69
C TYR A 50 14.80 -15.61 4.19
N GLY A 51 15.74 -15.63 3.26
CA GLY A 51 16.35 -16.85 2.79
C GLY A 51 17.40 -17.41 3.74
N ASP A 52 17.98 -18.55 3.37
CA ASP A 52 19.11 -19.13 4.08
C ASP A 52 20.41 -18.39 3.74
N MET A 53 20.88 -17.57 4.65
CA MET A 53 22.15 -16.83 4.50
C MET A 53 23.37 -17.74 4.33
N ASN A 54 23.38 -18.95 4.90
CA ASN A 54 24.51 -19.86 4.80
C ASN A 54 24.54 -20.54 3.42
N ALA A 55 23.39 -20.90 2.91
CA ALA A 55 23.26 -21.51 1.60
C ALA A 55 23.22 -20.46 0.46
N MET A 56 23.14 -19.15 0.79
CA MET A 56 22.95 -18.06 -0.17
C MET A 56 21.71 -18.28 -1.08
N THR A 57 20.69 -18.93 -0.54
CA THR A 57 19.43 -19.18 -1.23
C THR A 57 18.36 -18.21 -0.75
N GLY A 58 17.71 -17.53 -1.67
CA GLY A 58 16.65 -16.58 -1.37
C GLY A 58 15.26 -17.19 -1.40
N THR A 59 14.34 -16.54 -0.73
CA THR A 59 12.92 -16.84 -0.74
C THR A 59 12.22 -15.91 -1.72
N GLN A 60 11.41 -16.46 -2.60
CA GLN A 60 10.52 -15.67 -3.46
C GLN A 60 9.18 -15.48 -2.78
N TYR A 61 9.14 -14.63 -1.76
CA TYR A 61 7.87 -14.26 -1.17
C TYR A 61 7.10 -13.34 -2.12
N SER A 62 5.88 -13.73 -2.42
CA SER A 62 4.97 -12.95 -3.26
C SER A 62 3.53 -13.26 -2.91
N TRP A 63 2.63 -12.34 -3.23
CA TRP A 63 1.19 -12.56 -3.10
C TRP A 63 0.44 -12.05 -4.34
N TYR A 64 -0.75 -12.59 -4.56
CA TYR A 64 -1.59 -12.24 -5.68
C TYR A 64 -3.08 -12.41 -5.35
N ASP A 65 -3.83 -11.32 -5.40
CA ASP A 65 -5.28 -11.30 -5.26
C ASP A 65 -5.96 -11.63 -6.60
N SER A 66 -5.92 -12.92 -6.97
CA SER A 66 -6.36 -13.40 -8.28
C SER A 66 -7.87 -13.31 -8.51
N GLU A 67 -8.66 -13.31 -7.45
CA GLU A 67 -10.12 -13.48 -7.55
C GLU A 67 -10.87 -12.14 -7.49
N ASN A 68 -10.20 -11.05 -7.05
CA ASN A 68 -10.86 -9.77 -6.83
C ASN A 68 -10.17 -8.61 -7.56
N THR A 69 -9.12 -8.04 -6.96
CA THR A 69 -8.52 -6.79 -7.47
C THR A 69 -7.51 -7.02 -8.60
N GLY A 70 -6.91 -8.20 -8.67
CA GLY A 70 -5.81 -8.48 -9.58
C GLY A 70 -4.46 -7.90 -9.13
N LEU A 71 -4.41 -7.29 -7.93
CA LEU A 71 -3.17 -6.78 -7.34
C LEU A 71 -2.24 -7.91 -6.92
N ALA A 72 -0.95 -7.66 -7.09
CA ALA A 72 0.13 -8.55 -6.71
C ALA A 72 1.30 -7.75 -6.15
N SER A 73 2.16 -8.41 -5.40
CA SER A 73 3.47 -7.88 -5.00
C SER A 73 4.47 -9.03 -4.85
N GLU A 74 5.74 -8.70 -4.95
CA GLU A 74 6.86 -9.60 -4.71
C GLU A 74 7.98 -8.84 -4.01
N LEU A 75 8.84 -9.55 -3.28
CA LEU A 75 9.98 -8.93 -2.63
C LEU A 75 10.97 -8.38 -3.67
N CYS A 76 11.58 -7.26 -3.33
CA CYS A 76 12.68 -6.72 -4.10
C CYS A 76 13.93 -7.61 -3.92
N ALA A 77 14.58 -7.94 -5.03
CA ALA A 77 15.89 -8.57 -4.99
C ALA A 77 16.95 -7.59 -4.45
N ASP A 78 18.03 -8.14 -3.90
CA ASP A 78 19.22 -7.35 -3.59
C ASP A 78 19.96 -6.91 -4.87
N ALA A 79 21.06 -6.17 -4.73
CA ALA A 79 21.85 -5.69 -5.86
C ALA A 79 22.46 -6.83 -6.72
N ASN A 80 22.49 -8.07 -6.22
CA ASN A 80 22.96 -9.25 -6.93
C ASN A 80 21.82 -10.08 -7.54
N GLY A 81 20.58 -9.63 -7.39
CA GLY A 81 19.39 -10.33 -7.86
C GLY A 81 18.94 -11.47 -6.93
N ALA A 82 19.39 -11.50 -5.68
CA ALA A 82 19.03 -12.52 -4.70
C ALA A 82 17.96 -12.00 -3.72
N HIS A 83 17.13 -12.91 -3.19
CA HIS A 83 16.09 -12.64 -2.20
C HIS A 83 16.46 -13.23 -0.83
N ILE A 84 17.66 -12.90 -0.34
CA ILE A 84 18.17 -13.43 0.93
C ILE A 84 17.64 -12.63 2.11
N TYR A 85 17.37 -11.35 1.88
CA TYR A 85 16.87 -10.42 2.88
C TYR A 85 15.59 -9.76 2.41
N TRP A 86 14.82 -9.26 3.36
CA TRP A 86 13.72 -8.37 3.03
C TRP A 86 14.25 -6.96 2.68
N ASN A 87 14.74 -6.81 1.46
CA ASN A 87 15.31 -5.56 0.93
C ASN A 87 14.25 -4.54 0.47
N GLY A 88 12.97 -4.90 0.58
CA GLY A 88 11.85 -4.11 0.14
C GLY A 88 10.72 -4.99 -0.35
N GLY A 89 9.53 -4.42 -0.46
CA GLY A 89 8.31 -5.11 -0.88
C GLY A 89 7.29 -5.20 0.23
N GLU A 90 6.29 -6.02 0.00
CA GLU A 90 5.04 -6.02 0.74
C GLU A 90 4.83 -7.36 1.45
N ALA A 91 4.74 -7.35 2.77
CA ALA A 91 4.55 -8.55 3.59
C ALA A 91 3.20 -8.55 4.30
N ILE A 92 2.52 -9.69 4.34
CA ILE A 92 1.27 -9.86 5.07
C ILE A 92 1.58 -10.13 6.54
N SER A 93 0.86 -9.44 7.44
CA SER A 93 1.03 -9.57 8.88
C SER A 93 -0.31 -9.54 9.62
N ASN A 94 -0.30 -10.03 10.84
CA ASN A 94 -1.35 -9.84 11.85
C ASN A 94 -0.74 -9.56 13.23
N TYR A 95 0.52 -9.16 13.26
CA TYR A 95 1.24 -8.93 14.50
C TYR A 95 0.84 -7.59 15.12
N ILE A 96 0.41 -7.61 16.37
CA ILE A 96 0.03 -6.44 17.15
C ILE A 96 1.02 -6.31 18.32
N ASP A 97 1.67 -5.16 18.41
CA ASP A 97 2.49 -4.79 19.56
C ASP A 97 2.35 -3.30 19.84
N LYS A 98 1.68 -2.98 20.95
CA LYS A 98 1.40 -1.61 21.38
C LYS A 98 2.57 -0.92 22.07
N ASN A 99 3.66 -1.65 22.35
CA ASN A 99 4.84 -1.05 22.95
C ASN A 99 5.67 -0.32 21.88
N VAL A 100 5.64 0.99 21.92
CA VAL A 100 6.36 1.92 21.03
C VAL A 100 7.35 2.79 21.79
N GLU A 101 7.82 2.33 22.96
CA GLU A 101 8.73 3.09 23.84
C GLU A 101 10.21 2.91 23.46
N ALA A 102 10.55 1.87 22.70
CA ALA A 102 11.92 1.56 22.33
C ALA A 102 12.05 1.25 20.84
N CYS A 103 13.21 1.60 20.25
CA CYS A 103 13.60 1.15 18.94
C CYS A 103 13.84 -0.37 18.97
N ASP A 104 12.94 -1.13 18.40
CA ASP A 104 13.00 -2.59 18.36
C ASP A 104 12.67 -3.07 16.94
N TYR A 105 13.69 -3.41 16.17
CA TYR A 105 13.55 -3.88 14.78
C TYR A 105 12.81 -5.23 14.68
N THR A 106 12.65 -5.99 15.77
CA THR A 106 11.83 -7.20 15.76
C THR A 106 10.34 -6.92 15.57
N LYS A 107 9.94 -5.64 15.69
CA LYS A 107 8.57 -5.16 15.54
C LYS A 107 8.30 -4.54 14.17
N GLN A 108 9.14 -4.81 13.18
CA GLN A 108 8.97 -4.28 11.82
C GLN A 108 7.62 -4.69 11.19
N LEU A 109 7.09 -5.89 11.52
CA LEU A 109 5.79 -6.38 11.08
C LEU A 109 4.64 -6.07 12.05
N ALA A 110 4.91 -5.42 13.19
CA ALA A 110 3.90 -5.11 14.18
C ALA A 110 3.26 -3.74 13.96
N ILE A 111 1.98 -3.64 14.34
CA ILE A 111 1.27 -2.35 14.42
C ILE A 111 0.80 -2.11 15.87
N PRO A 112 0.67 -0.84 16.30
CA PRO A 112 0.24 -0.51 17.66
C PRO A 112 -1.29 -0.46 17.82
N THR A 113 -2.05 -0.57 16.74
CA THR A 113 -3.52 -0.56 16.75
C THR A 113 -4.09 -1.91 17.21
N ASP A 114 -5.41 -2.01 17.41
CA ASP A 114 -6.07 -3.23 17.89
C ASP A 114 -6.24 -4.33 16.80
N GLY A 115 -5.73 -4.10 15.59
CA GLY A 115 -5.83 -4.99 14.42
C GLY A 115 -5.74 -4.18 13.15
N GLY A 116 -6.02 -4.81 12.01
CA GLY A 116 -6.16 -4.17 10.72
C GLY A 116 -7.32 -3.18 10.71
N HIS A 117 -7.45 -2.41 9.63
CA HIS A 117 -8.48 -1.40 9.51
C HIS A 117 -9.88 -2.06 9.55
N ASN A 118 -10.85 -1.33 10.13
CA ASN A 118 -12.26 -1.76 10.25
C ASN A 118 -12.45 -3.14 10.93
N GLY A 119 -11.52 -3.55 11.79
CA GLY A 119 -11.59 -4.79 12.56
C GLY A 119 -11.14 -6.03 11.80
N SER A 120 -10.46 -5.90 10.67
CA SER A 120 -9.73 -6.99 10.01
C SER A 120 -8.63 -7.52 10.92
N LYS A 121 -8.19 -8.75 10.65
CA LYS A 121 -7.08 -9.37 11.40
C LYS A 121 -5.76 -9.10 10.74
N ASN A 122 -5.75 -9.22 9.41
CA ASN A 122 -4.57 -9.10 8.59
C ASN A 122 -4.45 -7.69 8.03
N PHE A 123 -3.23 -7.34 7.69
CA PHE A 123 -2.87 -6.11 7.00
C PHE A 123 -1.58 -6.36 6.21
N CYS A 124 -1.21 -5.43 5.36
CA CYS A 124 0.05 -5.48 4.65
C CYS A 124 1.07 -4.51 5.24
N VAL A 125 2.33 -4.91 5.32
CA VAL A 125 3.44 -4.05 5.74
C VAL A 125 4.37 -3.83 4.57
N HIS A 126 4.59 -2.56 4.25
CA HIS A 126 5.59 -2.12 3.30
C HIS A 126 6.95 -1.95 3.97
N ASN A 127 8.00 -2.38 3.28
CA ASN A 127 9.38 -2.05 3.55
C ASN A 127 10.03 -1.47 2.29
N GLY A 128 10.63 -0.29 2.39
CA GLY A 128 11.44 0.22 1.31
C GLY A 128 11.56 1.74 1.24
N SER A 129 12.73 2.18 0.83
CA SER A 129 13.04 3.55 0.44
C SER A 129 14.12 3.55 -0.62
N ILE A 130 14.07 4.49 -1.54
CA ILE A 130 15.11 4.67 -2.55
C ILE A 130 16.31 5.36 -1.92
N ASN A 131 17.46 4.74 -2.01
CA ASN A 131 18.73 5.28 -1.52
C ASN A 131 19.90 4.73 -2.34
N ASP A 132 21.13 5.13 -2.01
CA ASP A 132 22.34 4.74 -2.75
C ASP A 132 22.61 3.22 -2.75
N TYR A 133 22.10 2.50 -1.75
CA TYR A 133 22.26 1.05 -1.60
C TYR A 133 21.06 0.26 -2.10
N SER A 134 19.88 0.90 -2.16
CA SER A 134 18.63 0.32 -2.64
C SER A 134 17.98 1.26 -3.64
N PRO A 135 18.29 1.13 -4.94
CA PRO A 135 17.78 2.04 -5.98
C PRO A 135 16.31 1.78 -6.32
N THR A 136 15.73 0.74 -5.74
CA THR A 136 14.32 0.37 -5.92
C THR A 136 13.62 0.30 -4.56
N THR A 137 12.32 0.51 -4.56
CA THR A 137 11.46 0.37 -3.39
C THR A 137 10.38 -0.67 -3.66
N GLY A 138 9.68 -1.09 -2.60
CA GLY A 138 8.51 -1.99 -2.71
C GLY A 138 7.41 -1.40 -3.58
N TYR A 139 6.67 -2.26 -4.25
CA TYR A 139 5.57 -1.88 -5.14
C TYR A 139 4.46 -2.93 -5.18
N ILE A 140 3.27 -2.47 -5.52
CA ILE A 140 2.13 -3.30 -5.90
C ILE A 140 1.84 -3.09 -7.38
N TYR A 141 1.35 -4.14 -8.06
CA TYR A 141 1.08 -4.07 -9.49
C TYR A 141 -0.11 -4.94 -9.90
N PHE A 142 -0.77 -4.58 -11.00
CA PHE A 142 -1.80 -5.43 -11.59
C PHE A 142 -1.17 -6.49 -12.48
N LYS A 143 -1.32 -7.75 -12.09
CA LYS A 143 -0.64 -8.87 -12.74
C LYS A 143 -1.05 -9.09 -14.21
N ASP A 144 -2.25 -8.68 -14.58
CA ASP A 144 -2.76 -8.71 -15.95
C ASP A 144 -2.32 -7.49 -16.80
N THR A 145 -1.53 -6.58 -16.21
CA THR A 145 -1.04 -5.33 -16.83
C THR A 145 -2.12 -4.37 -17.34
N GLN A 146 -3.39 -4.56 -16.89
CA GLN A 146 -4.46 -3.63 -17.25
C GLN A 146 -4.46 -2.44 -16.28
N PRO A 147 -4.43 -1.20 -16.80
CA PRO A 147 -4.43 -0.01 -15.94
C PRO A 147 -5.73 0.09 -15.14
N ARG A 148 -5.62 0.33 -13.83
CA ARG A 148 -6.74 0.58 -12.93
C ARG A 148 -6.42 1.76 -12.01
N ILE A 149 -7.47 2.32 -11.43
CA ILE A 149 -7.33 3.39 -10.43
C ILE A 149 -7.36 2.75 -9.04
N ILE A 150 -6.32 3.00 -8.25
CA ILE A 150 -6.38 2.77 -6.81
C ILE A 150 -6.99 4.04 -6.21
N GLY A 151 -8.20 3.92 -5.68
CA GLY A 151 -8.95 5.05 -5.13
C GLY A 151 -8.38 5.53 -3.81
N HIS A 152 -8.16 4.60 -2.89
CA HIS A 152 -7.58 4.88 -1.58
C HIS A 152 -7.05 3.58 -0.94
N LEU A 153 -6.31 3.75 0.14
CA LEU A 153 -6.01 2.72 1.13
C LEU A 153 -5.96 3.37 2.52
N TRP A 154 -5.93 2.53 3.55
CA TRP A 154 -5.75 3.00 4.93
C TRP A 154 -4.32 2.73 5.36
N VAL A 155 -3.71 3.68 6.06
CA VAL A 155 -2.30 3.66 6.47
C VAL A 155 -2.21 3.80 7.98
N THR A 156 -1.28 3.07 8.59
CA THR A 156 -0.81 3.32 9.96
C THR A 156 0.70 3.07 10.05
N ASN A 157 1.32 3.54 11.11
CA ASN A 157 2.73 3.28 11.38
C ASN A 157 2.94 1.88 11.97
N THR A 158 4.10 1.27 11.69
CA THR A 158 4.53 0.08 12.44
C THR A 158 5.01 0.45 13.85
N SER A 159 4.98 -0.50 14.76
CA SER A 159 5.49 -0.31 16.13
C SER A 159 7.00 -0.05 16.13
N TYR A 160 7.74 -0.64 15.19
CA TYR A 160 9.16 -0.34 14.97
C TYR A 160 9.40 1.11 14.57
N TYR A 161 8.62 1.60 13.58
CA TYR A 161 8.72 2.99 13.15
C TYR A 161 8.46 3.95 14.31
N LEU A 162 7.34 3.78 15.03
CA LEU A 162 6.99 4.66 16.16
C LEU A 162 8.00 4.58 17.29
N GLY A 163 8.44 3.36 17.66
CA GLY A 163 9.45 3.16 18.71
C GLY A 163 10.76 3.85 18.41
N THR A 164 11.11 4.02 17.14
CA THR A 164 12.30 4.76 16.71
C THR A 164 12.04 6.26 16.67
N VAL A 165 11.02 6.68 15.93
CA VAL A 165 10.78 8.09 15.62
C VAL A 165 10.36 8.88 16.86
N ASN A 166 9.61 8.30 17.78
CA ASN A 166 9.23 8.95 19.04
C ASN A 166 10.43 9.37 19.91
N GLN A 167 11.60 8.75 19.70
CA GLN A 167 12.81 9.06 20.47
C GLN A 167 13.69 10.12 19.81
N ILE A 168 13.57 10.32 18.50
CA ILE A 168 14.50 11.16 17.74
C ILE A 168 13.85 12.38 17.09
N ALA A 169 12.52 12.33 16.83
CA ALA A 169 11.85 13.40 16.10
C ALA A 169 11.76 14.69 16.92
N THR A 170 12.03 15.80 16.25
CA THR A 170 11.83 17.16 16.75
C THR A 170 10.60 17.80 16.10
N ALA A 171 10.18 18.96 16.57
CA ALA A 171 9.00 19.67 16.04
C ALA A 171 9.11 20.10 14.57
N SER A 172 10.29 20.01 13.95
CA SER A 172 10.50 20.32 12.53
C SER A 172 10.61 19.09 11.64
N ASP A 173 10.61 17.90 12.23
CA ASP A 173 10.84 16.66 11.49
C ASP A 173 9.58 16.12 10.80
N TRP A 174 9.84 15.45 9.69
CA TRP A 174 8.80 14.82 8.90
C TRP A 174 9.30 13.50 8.31
N THR A 175 8.35 12.60 8.09
CA THR A 175 8.51 11.40 7.25
C THR A 175 7.25 11.27 6.40
N LYS A 176 7.41 11.02 5.11
CA LYS A 176 6.31 10.83 4.18
C LYS A 176 6.53 9.61 3.30
N ILE A 177 5.43 9.05 2.84
CA ILE A 177 5.38 8.10 1.73
C ILE A 177 5.14 8.90 0.46
N VAL A 178 5.87 8.59 -0.60
CA VAL A 178 5.61 9.06 -1.96
C VAL A 178 5.17 7.87 -2.79
N ALA A 179 3.88 7.81 -3.13
CA ALA A 179 3.36 6.84 -4.08
C ALA A 179 3.54 7.37 -5.50
N THR A 180 4.09 6.54 -6.37
CA THR A 180 4.28 6.84 -7.79
C THR A 180 3.59 5.79 -8.64
N GLY A 181 2.60 6.22 -9.44
CA GLY A 181 1.90 5.37 -10.40
C GLY A 181 2.63 5.31 -11.73
N TYR A 182 2.71 4.13 -12.33
CA TYR A 182 3.36 3.89 -13.62
C TYR A 182 2.40 3.23 -14.61
N ASP A 183 2.54 3.57 -15.88
CA ASP A 183 1.89 2.87 -16.99
C ASP A 183 2.65 1.58 -17.39
N GLY A 184 2.17 0.86 -18.42
CA GLY A 184 2.79 -0.36 -18.92
C GLY A 184 4.17 -0.18 -19.59
N ASN A 185 4.65 1.05 -19.74
CA ASN A 185 5.97 1.39 -20.29
C ASN A 185 6.90 1.97 -19.21
N ASP A 186 6.58 1.78 -17.93
CA ASP A 186 7.27 2.37 -16.78
C ASP A 186 7.32 3.93 -16.80
N THR A 187 6.35 4.57 -17.49
CA THR A 187 6.21 6.02 -17.47
C THR A 187 5.37 6.44 -16.27
N VAL A 188 5.83 7.46 -15.55
CA VAL A 188 5.10 8.02 -14.40
C VAL A 188 3.80 8.66 -14.90
N VAL A 189 2.65 8.23 -14.37
CA VAL A 189 1.33 8.79 -14.66
C VAL A 189 0.82 9.73 -13.56
N GLY A 190 1.29 9.56 -12.33
CA GLY A 190 0.93 10.44 -11.22
C GLY A 190 1.70 10.12 -9.95
N THR A 191 1.63 11.06 -9.00
CA THR A 191 2.22 10.90 -7.67
C THR A 191 1.24 11.36 -6.59
N SER A 192 1.39 10.81 -5.38
CA SER A 192 0.64 11.21 -4.19
C SER A 192 1.54 11.11 -2.97
N GLU A 193 1.38 11.99 -2.00
CA GLU A 193 2.16 12.01 -0.77
C GLU A 193 1.27 11.79 0.45
N PHE A 194 1.81 11.10 1.45
CA PHE A 194 1.17 10.89 2.74
C PHE A 194 2.19 11.02 3.87
N TYR A 195 1.90 11.83 4.88
CA TYR A 195 2.80 12.03 6.01
C TYR A 195 2.56 11.00 7.11
N LEU A 196 3.57 10.17 7.37
CA LEU A 196 3.63 9.28 8.54
C LEU A 196 3.95 10.09 9.81
N THR A 197 4.84 11.09 9.67
CA THR A 197 5.18 12.07 10.69
C THR A 197 5.18 13.45 10.04
N LYS A 198 4.56 14.41 10.67
CA LYS A 198 4.56 15.83 10.26
C LYS A 198 4.69 16.73 11.48
N ASP A 199 5.58 17.72 11.41
CA ASP A 199 5.86 18.63 12.52
C ASP A 199 6.19 17.87 13.82
N GLY A 200 6.97 16.79 13.71
CA GLY A 200 7.35 15.90 14.79
C GLY A 200 6.24 15.04 15.38
N LYS A 201 5.05 15.03 14.78
CA LYS A 201 3.89 14.24 15.23
C LYS A 201 3.60 13.11 14.25
N SER A 202 3.66 11.90 14.75
CA SER A 202 3.34 10.69 13.98
C SER A 202 1.87 10.33 14.08
N ILE A 203 1.31 9.76 13.00
CA ILE A 203 0.01 9.08 13.11
C ILE A 203 0.17 7.81 13.96
N ASN A 204 -0.86 7.43 14.70
CA ASN A 204 -0.89 6.24 15.55
C ASN A 204 -2.19 5.43 15.42
N GLU A 205 -2.98 5.77 14.43
CA GLU A 205 -4.25 5.13 14.08
C GLU A 205 -4.38 4.97 12.56
N TRP A 206 -5.29 4.14 12.11
CA TRP A 206 -5.59 3.98 10.70
C TRP A 206 -6.12 5.29 10.11
N THR A 207 -5.42 5.78 9.09
CA THR A 207 -5.73 7.05 8.43
C THR A 207 -5.89 6.83 6.93
N LYS A 208 -6.98 7.34 6.38
CA LYS A 208 -7.27 7.19 4.95
C LYS A 208 -6.32 8.01 4.09
N TRP A 209 -5.77 7.39 3.04
CA TRP A 209 -4.97 8.04 2.02
C TRP A 209 -5.64 7.93 0.65
N GLU A 210 -6.03 9.06 0.08
CA GLU A 210 -6.62 9.14 -1.26
C GLU A 210 -5.52 9.02 -2.32
N LEU A 211 -5.68 8.05 -3.24
CA LEU A 211 -4.71 7.73 -4.28
C LEU A 211 -5.23 7.93 -5.70
N SER A 212 -6.47 8.37 -5.88
CA SER A 212 -7.06 8.60 -7.22
C SER A 212 -6.28 9.59 -8.07
N ALA A 213 -5.49 10.48 -7.45
CA ALA A 213 -4.59 11.40 -8.15
C ALA A 213 -3.45 10.70 -8.91
N LEU A 214 -3.15 9.43 -8.61
CA LEU A 214 -2.21 8.62 -9.39
C LEU A 214 -2.69 8.36 -10.82
N GLY A 215 -4.01 8.49 -11.06
CA GLY A 215 -4.60 8.09 -12.34
C GLY A 215 -4.69 6.58 -12.53
N ALA A 216 -5.02 6.14 -13.73
CA ALA A 216 -5.02 4.73 -14.09
C ALA A 216 -3.58 4.26 -14.33
N CYS A 217 -3.10 3.35 -13.51
CA CYS A 217 -1.73 2.83 -13.53
C CYS A 217 -1.73 1.30 -13.52
N VAL A 218 -0.62 0.69 -13.91
CA VAL A 218 -0.39 -0.76 -13.83
C VAL A 218 0.45 -1.13 -12.62
N LYS A 219 1.19 -0.17 -12.06
CA LYS A 219 2.09 -0.36 -10.92
C LYS A 219 2.10 0.90 -10.05
N VAL A 220 2.15 0.72 -8.74
CA VAL A 220 2.37 1.79 -7.76
C VAL A 220 3.56 1.40 -6.87
N ALA A 221 4.60 2.21 -6.91
CA ALA A 221 5.76 2.09 -6.01
C ALA A 221 5.59 3.06 -4.83
N PHE A 222 6.04 2.63 -3.65
CA PHE A 222 6.00 3.44 -2.43
C PHE A 222 7.43 3.72 -1.96
N ASP A 223 7.80 4.99 -1.94
CA ASP A 223 9.11 5.45 -1.46
C ASP A 223 8.94 6.22 -0.15
N ILE A 224 9.70 5.84 0.88
CA ILE A 224 9.66 6.54 2.17
C ILE A 224 10.81 7.53 2.22
N GLN A 225 10.47 8.77 2.46
CA GLN A 225 11.39 9.90 2.59
C GLN A 225 11.24 10.55 3.96
N SER A 226 12.35 11.00 4.56
CA SER A 226 12.35 11.63 5.87
C SER A 226 13.33 12.80 5.93
N SER A 227 13.07 13.76 6.82
CA SER A 227 14.04 14.80 7.20
C SER A 227 15.11 14.27 8.16
N MET A 228 14.84 13.16 8.83
CA MET A 228 15.69 12.59 9.88
C MET A 228 16.83 11.78 9.27
N HIS A 229 18.02 12.36 9.23
CA HIS A 229 19.23 11.74 8.68
C HIS A 229 20.41 11.89 9.65
N ASN A 230 21.35 10.97 9.52
CA ASN A 230 22.69 11.08 10.10
C ASN A 230 23.75 10.87 9.02
N GLU A 231 25.00 10.71 9.39
CA GLU A 231 26.12 10.49 8.47
C GLU A 231 26.02 9.18 7.67
N TYR A 232 25.16 8.25 8.06
CA TYR A 232 24.94 6.96 7.39
C TYR A 232 23.65 6.94 6.55
N GLY A 233 22.86 8.01 6.54
CA GLY A 233 21.63 8.12 5.77
C GLY A 233 20.38 8.35 6.62
N MET A 234 19.22 7.94 6.11
CA MET A 234 17.94 8.07 6.78
C MET A 234 17.89 7.21 8.05
N VAL A 235 17.51 7.81 9.19
CA VAL A 235 17.40 7.10 10.48
C VAL A 235 15.97 6.71 10.83
N ALA A 236 14.97 7.29 10.17
CA ALA A 236 13.60 6.82 10.28
C ALA A 236 13.45 5.47 9.59
N PRO A 237 12.87 4.44 10.25
CA PRO A 237 12.65 3.15 9.60
C PRO A 237 11.74 3.28 8.37
N ALA A 238 12.10 2.62 7.27
CA ALA A 238 11.36 2.68 6.01
C ALA A 238 10.18 1.69 6.00
N TYR A 239 9.27 1.78 6.98
CA TYR A 239 8.14 0.86 7.18
C TYR A 239 6.85 1.63 7.42
N PHE A 240 5.77 1.13 6.81
CA PHE A 240 4.40 1.47 7.18
C PHE A 240 3.48 0.27 6.95
N ALA A 241 2.33 0.26 7.61
CA ALA A 241 1.29 -0.74 7.35
C ALA A 241 0.14 -0.12 6.58
N TYR A 242 -0.50 -0.91 5.72
CA TYR A 242 -1.69 -0.50 4.99
C TYR A 242 -2.73 -1.62 4.89
N ASP A 243 -3.99 -1.23 4.69
CA ASP A 243 -5.13 -2.13 4.60
C ASP A 243 -6.25 -1.51 3.74
N ASP A 244 -7.29 -2.30 3.43
CA ASP A 244 -8.49 -1.87 2.71
C ASP A 244 -8.16 -1.09 1.42
N VAL A 245 -7.40 -1.72 0.52
CA VAL A 245 -7.00 -1.11 -0.77
C VAL A 245 -8.19 -1.10 -1.72
N ALA A 246 -8.71 0.07 -2.04
CA ALA A 246 -9.86 0.27 -2.93
C ALA A 246 -9.41 0.37 -4.39
N VAL A 247 -9.81 -0.58 -5.21
CA VAL A 247 -9.51 -0.63 -6.64
C VAL A 247 -10.78 -0.42 -7.45
N VAL A 248 -10.78 0.55 -8.36
CA VAL A 248 -11.85 0.73 -9.33
C VAL A 248 -11.63 -0.26 -10.47
N PRO A 249 -12.62 -1.12 -10.80
CA PRO A 249 -12.51 -2.09 -11.89
C PRO A 249 -12.12 -1.44 -13.22
N ALA A 250 -11.41 -2.18 -14.07
CA ALA A 250 -11.18 -1.78 -15.46
C ALA A 250 -12.51 -1.78 -16.23
N LYS A 251 -12.71 -0.78 -17.08
CA LYS A 251 -13.88 -0.73 -17.96
C LYS A 251 -13.66 -1.59 -19.20
#